data_bd8355d22cadb69406180bcd08eb3451
#
_entry.id   bd8355d22cadb69406180bcd08eb3451
#
_cell.length_a   1.000
_cell.length_b   1.000
_cell.length_c   1.000
_cell.angle_alpha   90.00
_cell.angle_beta   90.00
_cell.angle_gamma   90.00
#
_symmetry.space_group_name_H-M   'P 1'
#
loop_
_entity.id
_entity.type
_entity.pdbx_description
1 polymer ?
#
loop_
_entity_poly.entity_id
_entity_poly.type
_entity_poly.pdbx_seq_one_letter_code
_entity_poly.pdbx_strand_id
1 'polypeptide(L)'
;MGEFKDLIIPQVNVNDTKVTISDIQKEQLEYIEEDEMLYCVETSKATEDYYPEYAGYVVLFVEDLDEVEVGKSAGMIFKNLEDAKAKLAEVEAEKEKAKKLASVNASKKAIAYAEEKGVDITLIKKDGIIKTQDIDEWIAKNN
;
A
#
# COMPACT_ATOMS: atom_id res chain seq x y z
N MET A 1 15.37 -8.27 11.91
CA MET A 1 14.90 -6.95 11.46
C MET A 1 15.24 -5.88 12.47
N GLY A 2 15.65 -4.71 12.02
CA GLY A 2 15.95 -3.59 12.92
C GLY A 2 14.70 -2.94 13.47
N GLU A 3 14.90 -1.92 14.29
CA GLU A 3 13.80 -1.17 14.88
C GLU A 3 13.05 -0.34 13.84
N PHE A 4 11.75 -0.31 13.96
CA PHE A 4 10.88 0.48 13.10
C PHE A 4 9.65 0.94 13.87
N LYS A 5 8.95 1.91 13.30
CA LYS A 5 7.67 2.37 13.83
C LYS A 5 6.68 2.59 12.69
N ASP A 6 5.45 2.12 12.88
CA ASP A 6 4.37 2.35 11.92
C ASP A 6 3.86 3.79 12.02
N LEU A 7 3.53 4.37 10.87
CA LEU A 7 2.91 5.69 10.78
C LEU A 7 1.40 5.51 10.77
N ILE A 8 0.84 5.28 11.95
CA ILE A 8 -0.61 5.05 12.09
C ILE A 8 -1.37 6.36 11.91
N ILE A 9 -2.42 6.34 11.10
CA ILE A 9 -3.25 7.51 10.85
C ILE A 9 -4.06 7.84 12.09
N PRO A 10 -3.89 9.06 12.66
CA PRO A 10 -4.63 9.48 13.83
C PRO A 10 -6.07 9.82 13.50
N GLN A 11 -6.97 9.70 14.47
CA GLN A 11 -8.33 10.18 14.33
C GLN A 11 -8.38 11.66 14.67
N VAL A 12 -8.41 12.50 13.64
CA VAL A 12 -8.46 13.96 13.78
C VAL A 12 -9.86 14.44 14.13
N ASN A 13 -10.88 13.78 13.55
CA ASN A 13 -12.28 14.11 13.75
C ASN A 13 -13.06 12.84 14.03
N VAL A 14 -13.90 12.84 15.07
CA VAL A 14 -14.68 11.66 15.47
C VAL A 14 -15.65 11.18 14.39
N ASN A 15 -16.04 12.05 13.48
CA ASN A 15 -17.00 11.72 12.41
C ASN A 15 -16.33 11.24 11.13
N ASP A 16 -15.01 11.39 11.00
CA ASP A 16 -14.28 10.98 9.81
C ASP A 16 -13.60 9.63 10.02
N THR A 17 -13.88 8.70 9.13
CA THR A 17 -13.26 7.37 9.13
C THR A 17 -12.06 7.29 8.17
N LYS A 18 -11.91 8.31 7.32
CA LYS A 18 -10.82 8.42 6.35
C LYS A 18 -10.23 9.83 6.39
N VAL A 19 -8.97 9.91 6.05
CA VAL A 19 -8.27 11.20 5.93
C VAL A 19 -7.53 11.23 4.60
N THR A 20 -7.25 12.43 4.10
CA THR A 20 -6.43 12.62 2.91
C THR A 20 -5.03 13.02 3.33
N ILE A 21 -4.02 12.34 2.80
CA ILE A 21 -2.62 12.67 3.05
C ILE A 21 -2.17 13.67 1.98
N SER A 22 -1.64 14.80 2.40
CA SER A 22 -1.18 15.84 1.49
C SER A 22 0.11 16.47 1.98
N ASP A 23 0.73 17.33 1.16
CA ASP A 23 1.98 18.02 1.49
C ASP A 23 3.07 17.10 2.05
N ILE A 24 3.31 15.98 1.37
CA ILE A 24 4.36 15.04 1.76
C ILE A 24 5.72 15.74 1.60
N GLN A 25 6.47 15.89 2.70
CA GLN A 25 7.71 16.64 2.75
C GLN A 25 8.95 15.79 2.55
N LYS A 26 8.82 14.47 2.59
CA LYS A 26 9.94 13.55 2.46
C LYS A 26 9.71 12.57 1.32
N GLU A 27 10.81 12.22 0.64
CA GLU A 27 10.78 11.18 -0.38
C GLU A 27 11.05 9.83 0.26
N GLN A 28 10.88 8.76 -0.52
CA GLN A 28 11.18 7.42 -0.04
C GLN A 28 12.66 7.30 0.34
N LEU A 29 12.90 6.65 1.47
CA LEU A 29 14.24 6.42 2.02
C LEU A 29 14.96 7.69 2.50
N GLU A 30 14.24 8.80 2.61
CA GLU A 30 14.80 10.03 3.16
C GLU A 30 14.76 9.99 4.68
N TYR A 31 15.77 10.57 5.32
CA TYR A 31 15.85 10.62 6.78
C TYR A 31 15.00 11.74 7.33
N ILE A 32 14.22 11.45 8.38
CA ILE A 32 13.41 12.45 9.07
C ILE A 32 13.74 12.47 10.56
N GLU A 33 13.75 13.67 11.14
CA GLU A 33 13.93 13.88 12.58
C GLU A 33 12.58 13.86 13.29
N GLU A 34 12.58 13.66 14.60
CA GLU A 34 11.37 13.57 15.41
C GLU A 34 10.46 14.79 15.35
N ASP A 35 11.04 15.97 15.15
CA ASP A 35 10.31 17.24 15.15
C ASP A 35 10.10 17.81 13.75
N GLU A 36 10.39 17.05 12.71
CA GLU A 36 10.14 17.46 11.34
C GLU A 36 8.75 17.04 10.88
N MET A 37 8.10 17.94 10.14
CA MET A 37 6.81 17.63 9.51
C MET A 37 6.99 16.64 8.38
N LEU A 38 6.20 15.58 8.40
CA LEU A 38 6.24 14.55 7.35
C LEU A 38 5.18 14.79 6.27
N TYR A 39 3.94 15.02 6.68
CA TYR A 39 2.83 15.28 5.77
C TYR A 39 1.70 15.97 6.53
N CYS A 40 0.68 16.40 5.77
CA CYS A 40 -0.56 16.92 6.35
C CYS A 40 -1.64 15.85 6.30
N VAL A 41 -2.48 15.83 7.33
CA VAL A 41 -3.66 14.98 7.40
C VAL A 41 -4.87 15.87 7.25
N GLU A 42 -5.60 15.72 6.15
CA GLU A 42 -6.78 16.53 5.84
C GLU A 42 -8.07 15.77 6.10
N THR A 43 -8.98 16.41 6.80
CA THR A 43 -10.34 15.90 7.02
C THR A 43 -11.35 16.88 6.43
N SER A 44 -12.63 16.56 6.51
CA SER A 44 -13.70 17.45 6.03
C SER A 44 -13.76 18.77 6.78
N LYS A 45 -13.20 18.85 7.98
CA LYS A 45 -13.30 20.03 8.86
C LYS A 45 -11.98 20.67 9.23
N ALA A 46 -10.86 19.97 9.06
CA ALA A 46 -9.59 20.47 9.54
C ALA A 46 -8.41 19.84 8.77
N THR A 47 -7.29 20.55 8.81
CA THR A 47 -6.02 20.04 8.29
C THR A 47 -5.01 20.12 9.42
N GLU A 48 -4.30 19.03 9.68
CA GLU A 48 -3.27 18.98 10.72
C GLU A 48 -1.94 18.53 10.14
N ASP A 49 -0.85 19.12 10.64
CA ASP A 49 0.51 18.71 10.30
C ASP A 49 0.86 17.49 11.15
N TYR A 50 1.46 16.47 10.52
CA TYR A 50 1.89 15.27 11.22
C TYR A 50 3.40 15.30 11.45
N TYR A 51 3.79 15.19 12.72
CA TYR A 51 5.19 15.11 13.15
C TYR A 51 5.41 13.73 13.76
N PRO A 52 6.27 12.90 13.15
CA PRO A 52 6.53 11.59 13.72
C PRO A 52 7.28 11.70 15.03
N GLU A 53 6.99 10.80 15.96
CA GLU A 53 7.68 10.73 17.26
C GLU A 53 8.94 9.86 17.20
N TYR A 54 9.45 9.61 16.00
CA TYR A 54 10.52 8.67 15.77
C TYR A 54 11.38 9.13 14.59
N ALA A 55 12.68 9.21 14.78
CA ALA A 55 13.62 9.61 13.74
C ALA A 55 14.10 8.36 12.96
N GLY A 56 14.28 8.50 11.66
CA GLY A 56 14.78 7.40 10.83
C GLY A 56 14.49 7.59 9.35
N TYR A 57 14.61 6.51 8.61
CA TYR A 57 14.38 6.48 7.16
C TYR A 57 12.91 6.15 6.87
N VAL A 58 12.29 6.98 6.04
CA VAL A 58 10.86 6.92 5.75
C VAL A 58 10.57 5.99 4.59
N VAL A 59 9.58 5.10 4.78
CA VAL A 59 9.00 4.32 3.69
C VAL A 59 7.51 4.63 3.68
N LEU A 60 7.03 5.29 2.65
CA LEU A 60 5.62 5.67 2.53
C LEU A 60 4.86 4.68 1.67
N PHE A 61 3.66 4.30 2.11
CA PHE A 61 2.75 3.41 1.38
C PHE A 61 1.74 4.19 0.56
N VAL A 62 1.70 5.51 0.75
CA VAL A 62 0.71 6.39 0.13
C VAL A 62 1.40 7.49 -0.66
N GLU A 63 0.68 8.06 -1.62
CA GLU A 63 1.11 9.19 -2.41
C GLU A 63 0.34 10.44 -1.99
N ASP A 64 0.79 11.59 -2.48
CA ASP A 64 0.13 12.86 -2.23
C ASP A 64 -1.34 12.79 -2.68
N LEU A 65 -2.25 13.26 -1.84
CA LEU A 65 -3.69 13.26 -2.04
C LEU A 65 -4.38 11.89 -1.97
N ASP A 66 -3.69 10.86 -1.47
CA ASP A 66 -4.31 9.56 -1.22
C ASP A 66 -5.20 9.61 0.02
N GLU A 67 -6.31 8.89 -0.03
CA GLU A 67 -7.18 8.69 1.13
C GLU A 67 -6.74 7.44 1.88
N VAL A 68 -6.65 7.55 3.21
CA VAL A 68 -6.27 6.45 4.09
C VAL A 68 -7.27 6.35 5.24
N GLU A 69 -7.63 5.14 5.60
CA GLU A 69 -8.53 4.93 6.75
C GLU A 69 -7.82 5.22 8.07
N VAL A 70 -8.55 5.81 9.00
CA VAL A 70 -8.07 6.03 10.37
C VAL A 70 -7.70 4.69 11.00
N GLY A 71 -6.56 4.64 11.67
CA GLY A 71 -6.06 3.43 12.29
C GLY A 71 -5.19 2.56 11.40
N LYS A 72 -5.12 2.87 10.10
CA LYS A 72 -4.25 2.18 9.16
C LYS A 72 -2.88 2.83 9.11
N SER A 73 -1.90 2.11 8.58
CA SER A 73 -0.54 2.63 8.43
C SER A 73 -0.36 3.34 7.09
N ALA A 74 0.13 4.58 7.14
CA ALA A 74 0.48 5.34 5.93
C ALA A 74 1.92 5.07 5.50
N GLY A 75 2.69 4.41 6.33
CA GLY A 75 4.08 4.11 6.07
C GLY A 75 4.80 3.61 7.30
N MET A 76 6.11 3.59 7.23
CA MET A 76 6.97 3.15 8.35
C MET A 76 8.23 3.99 8.39
N ILE A 77 8.82 4.09 9.59
CA ILE A 77 10.11 4.74 9.78
C ILE A 77 11.06 3.68 10.34
N PHE A 78 12.20 3.51 9.71
CA PHE A 78 13.22 2.53 10.09
C PHE A 78 14.49 3.23 10.59
N LYS A 79 15.10 2.69 11.62
CA LYS A 79 16.40 3.19 12.08
C LYS A 79 17.53 2.83 11.12
N ASN A 80 17.38 1.73 10.41
CA ASN A 80 18.39 1.18 9.49
C ASN A 80 17.95 1.38 8.04
N LEU A 81 18.81 1.98 7.24
CA LEU A 81 18.53 2.21 5.81
C LEU A 81 18.31 0.89 5.05
N GLU A 82 19.06 -0.15 5.37
CA GLU A 82 18.92 -1.45 4.71
C GLU A 82 17.54 -2.06 4.93
N ASP A 83 17.01 -1.95 6.14
CA ASP A 83 15.66 -2.41 6.47
C ASP A 83 14.61 -1.59 5.71
N ALA A 84 14.81 -0.29 5.61
CA ALA A 84 13.92 0.60 4.87
C ALA A 84 13.91 0.24 3.37
N LYS A 85 15.07 -0.02 2.80
CA LYS A 85 15.18 -0.44 1.39
C LYS A 85 14.47 -1.76 1.13
N ALA A 86 14.61 -2.72 2.04
CA ALA A 86 13.94 -4.02 1.93
C ALA A 86 12.42 -3.85 1.95
N LYS A 87 11.90 -3.02 2.85
CA LYS A 87 10.47 -2.76 2.93
C LYS A 87 9.94 -2.04 1.69
N LEU A 88 10.69 -1.07 1.19
CA LEU A 88 10.30 -0.33 -0.02
C LEU A 88 10.21 -1.28 -1.22
N ALA A 89 11.15 -2.21 -1.34
CA ALA A 89 11.13 -3.22 -2.41
C ALA A 89 9.86 -4.09 -2.34
N GLU A 90 9.44 -4.49 -1.13
CA GLU A 90 8.20 -5.23 -0.94
C GLU A 90 6.97 -4.42 -1.36
N VAL A 91 6.92 -3.15 -0.96
CA VAL A 91 5.80 -2.26 -1.27
C VAL A 91 5.69 -2.04 -2.78
N GLU A 92 6.80 -1.81 -3.45
CA GLU A 92 6.83 -1.62 -4.91
C GLU A 92 6.40 -2.88 -5.65
N ALA A 93 6.85 -4.05 -5.19
CA ALA A 93 6.47 -5.34 -5.78
C ALA A 93 4.97 -5.58 -5.64
N GLU A 94 4.38 -5.27 -4.48
CA GLU A 94 2.94 -5.40 -4.26
C GLU A 94 2.12 -4.43 -5.12
N LYS A 95 2.58 -3.18 -5.27
CA LYS A 95 1.93 -2.19 -6.13
C LYS A 95 1.96 -2.63 -7.59
N GLU A 96 3.06 -3.17 -8.05
CA GLU A 96 3.20 -3.64 -9.42
C GLU A 96 2.28 -4.84 -9.69
N LYS A 97 2.22 -5.77 -8.74
CA LYS A 97 1.30 -6.91 -8.80
C LYS A 97 -0.15 -6.45 -8.87
N ALA A 98 -0.53 -5.47 -8.04
CA ALA A 98 -1.87 -4.91 -8.04
C ALA A 98 -2.21 -4.24 -9.39
N LYS A 99 -1.26 -3.55 -10.01
CA LYS A 99 -1.44 -2.95 -11.33
C LYS A 99 -1.67 -4.01 -12.39
N LYS A 100 -0.93 -5.10 -12.37
CA LYS A 100 -1.10 -6.22 -13.30
C LYS A 100 -2.47 -6.84 -13.14
N LEU A 101 -2.91 -7.07 -11.90
CA LEU A 101 -4.24 -7.61 -11.62
C LEU A 101 -5.34 -6.66 -12.07
N ALA A 102 -5.16 -5.35 -11.89
CA ALA A 102 -6.15 -4.35 -12.32
C ALA A 102 -6.29 -4.30 -13.85
N SER A 103 -5.24 -4.64 -14.59
CA SER A 103 -5.28 -4.67 -16.06
C SER A 103 -5.93 -5.95 -16.62
N VAL A 104 -6.12 -6.96 -15.79
CA VAL A 104 -6.71 -8.23 -16.17
C VAL A 104 -8.23 -8.14 -16.08
N ASN A 105 -8.91 -8.52 -17.15
CA ASN A 105 -10.37 -8.56 -17.18
C ASN A 105 -10.86 -9.87 -16.58
N ALA A 106 -11.07 -9.86 -15.25
CA ALA A 106 -11.47 -11.05 -14.50
C ALA A 106 -12.50 -10.69 -13.42
N SER A 107 -13.38 -11.63 -13.10
CA SER A 107 -14.33 -11.45 -12.01
C SER A 107 -13.60 -11.48 -10.66
N LYS A 108 -14.18 -10.86 -9.63
CA LYS A 108 -13.62 -10.89 -8.28
C LYS A 108 -13.46 -12.31 -7.75
N LYS A 109 -14.42 -13.19 -8.06
CA LYS A 109 -14.39 -14.61 -7.69
C LYS A 109 -13.22 -15.32 -8.36
N ALA A 110 -12.95 -15.02 -9.62
CA ALA A 110 -11.85 -15.61 -10.37
C ALA A 110 -10.49 -15.18 -9.79
N ILE A 111 -10.35 -13.92 -9.43
CA ILE A 111 -9.11 -13.41 -8.81
C ILE A 111 -8.85 -14.12 -7.48
N ALA A 112 -9.85 -14.21 -6.62
CA ALA A 112 -9.73 -14.90 -5.33
C ALA A 112 -9.44 -16.39 -5.50
N TYR A 113 -10.08 -17.03 -6.46
CA TYR A 113 -9.89 -18.45 -6.77
C TYR A 113 -8.46 -18.73 -7.27
N ALA A 114 -7.95 -17.86 -8.13
CA ALA A 114 -6.58 -17.98 -8.64
C ALA A 114 -5.56 -17.87 -7.51
N GLU A 115 -5.77 -16.95 -6.57
CA GLU A 115 -4.90 -16.79 -5.40
C GLU A 115 -4.93 -18.03 -4.51
N GLU A 116 -6.10 -18.58 -4.27
CA GLU A 116 -6.28 -19.80 -3.47
C GLU A 116 -5.54 -20.99 -4.09
N LYS A 117 -5.56 -21.11 -5.41
CA LYS A 117 -4.91 -22.19 -6.13
C LYS A 117 -3.43 -21.92 -6.47
N GLY A 118 -2.92 -20.74 -6.12
CA GLY A 118 -1.55 -20.36 -6.44
C GLY A 118 -1.29 -20.13 -7.92
N VAL A 119 -2.32 -19.73 -8.66
CA VAL A 119 -2.25 -19.46 -10.10
C VAL A 119 -2.09 -17.97 -10.35
N ASP A 120 -1.19 -17.62 -11.27
CA ASP A 120 -1.05 -16.24 -11.72
C ASP A 120 -2.07 -15.97 -12.83
N ILE A 121 -3.13 -15.26 -12.48
CA ILE A 121 -4.23 -14.96 -13.40
C ILE A 121 -3.77 -14.12 -14.61
N THR A 122 -2.64 -13.40 -14.48
CA THR A 122 -2.11 -12.59 -15.59
C THR A 122 -1.56 -13.45 -16.73
N LEU A 123 -1.30 -14.74 -16.46
CA LEU A 123 -0.83 -15.68 -17.48
C LEU A 123 -1.97 -16.25 -18.32
N ILE A 124 -3.21 -16.12 -17.85
CA ILE A 124 -4.38 -16.64 -18.58
C ILE A 124 -4.79 -15.62 -19.63
N LYS A 125 -4.72 -16.02 -20.88
CA LYS A 125 -5.12 -15.19 -22.01
C LYS A 125 -6.50 -15.61 -22.48
N LYS A 126 -7.45 -14.66 -22.45
CA LYS A 126 -8.82 -14.90 -22.88
C LYS A 126 -9.45 -13.61 -23.41
N ASP A 127 -10.26 -13.75 -24.44
CA ASP A 127 -11.11 -12.66 -24.92
C ASP A 127 -12.36 -12.61 -24.03
N GLY A 128 -12.53 -11.53 -23.29
CA GLY A 128 -13.63 -11.37 -22.36
C GLY A 128 -13.22 -11.60 -20.91
N ILE A 129 -14.21 -11.79 -20.03
CA ILE A 129 -13.98 -11.91 -18.59
C ILE A 129 -13.50 -13.30 -18.21
N ILE A 130 -12.38 -13.37 -17.49
CA ILE A 130 -11.85 -14.62 -16.93
C ILE A 130 -12.72 -15.03 -15.75
N LYS A 131 -13.17 -16.28 -15.76
CA LYS A 131 -14.01 -16.87 -14.71
C LYS A 131 -13.26 -17.99 -14.01
N THR A 132 -13.81 -18.48 -12.88
CA THR A 132 -13.21 -19.59 -12.13
C THR A 132 -12.99 -20.84 -13.01
N GLN A 133 -13.92 -21.10 -13.91
CA GLN A 133 -13.83 -22.20 -14.87
C GLN A 133 -12.58 -22.10 -15.75
N ASP A 134 -12.23 -20.91 -16.17
CA ASP A 134 -11.05 -20.66 -17.00
C ASP A 134 -9.76 -20.97 -16.24
N ILE A 135 -9.76 -20.71 -14.94
CA ILE A 135 -8.63 -21.03 -14.06
C ILE A 135 -8.45 -22.53 -13.94
N ASP A 136 -9.55 -23.29 -13.76
CA ASP A 136 -9.53 -24.74 -13.71
C ASP A 136 -8.98 -25.35 -15.01
N GLU A 137 -9.40 -24.83 -16.15
CA GLU A 137 -8.92 -25.26 -17.46
C GLU A 137 -7.43 -24.98 -17.62
N TRP A 138 -6.97 -23.82 -17.17
CA TRP A 138 -5.56 -23.45 -17.22
C TRP A 138 -4.72 -24.40 -16.37
N ILE A 139 -5.17 -24.73 -15.16
CA ILE A 139 -4.49 -25.68 -14.27
C ILE A 139 -4.39 -27.05 -14.92
N ALA A 140 -5.47 -27.52 -15.52
CA ALA A 140 -5.49 -28.82 -16.20
C ALA A 140 -4.51 -28.88 -17.38
N LYS A 141 -4.32 -27.79 -18.10
CA LYS A 141 -3.40 -27.72 -19.23
C LYS A 141 -1.93 -27.62 -18.82
N ASN A 142 -1.66 -27.03 -17.67
CA ASN A 142 -0.30 -26.73 -17.21
C ASN A 142 0.18 -27.62 -16.06
N ASN A 143 -0.54 -28.68 -15.79
CA ASN A 143 -0.24 -29.58 -14.69
C ASN A 143 0.37 -30.89 -15.19
#